data_93cc254305ffc28233d356f48bc2e96b
#
_entry.id   93cc254305ffc28233d356f48bc2e96b
#
_cell.length_a   1.000
_cell.length_b   1.000
_cell.length_c   1.000
_cell.angle_alpha   90.00
_cell.angle_beta   90.00
_cell.angle_gamma   90.00
#
_symmetry.space_group_name_H-M   'P 1'
#
loop_
_entity.id
_entity.type
_entity.pdbx_description
1 polymer ?
#
loop_
_entity_poly.entity_id
_entity_poly.type
_entity_poly.pdbx_seq_one_letter_code
_entity_poly.pdbx_strand_id
1 'polypeptide(L)'
;MPQLFPDFPIGVQLWPQARRRPRVLREGYTFSLLENSTDTYHFTVLAGMQRIRRVFSEFARALPDEAFFILEFYTSEPSGNDQEPPAPTVHYSPYLPISEILETLEPYWERLLNDGFVGFGLANNRASQELFYSEEKLLTCFTDHHIRLMDQLSRAGVPHRQELLLHTDLGHDHLSLLCLDRPSLPAYLLAHSDRDLDYANFCRELVDQLEMYPVEESLSFFFSRREQQLIEELLLAHHEFADYAEEDFGALLLDWNDFVSECSTSFEGDLWEYRQGLRLRDMIQYVIANTPEPLRSRIRETLKDPDERFRQSLTDRRKRLDDPELAPPSEEHFWYNGVIRHAGVDLRRDLIRHGWYKP
;
A
#
# COMPACT_ATOMS: atom_id res chain seq x y z
N MET A 1 -5.48 3.93 34.55
CA MET A 1 -6.02 5.10 33.82
C MET A 1 -7.46 4.81 33.41
N PRO A 2 -8.41 5.77 33.40
CA PRO A 2 -9.78 5.47 32.98
C PRO A 2 -9.76 5.25 31.45
N GLN A 3 -10.03 4.03 31.04
CA GLN A 3 -10.27 3.66 29.65
C GLN A 3 -11.56 4.32 29.14
N LEU A 4 -11.67 4.57 27.84
CA LEU A 4 -12.87 5.13 27.21
C LEU A 4 -14.09 4.24 27.45
N PHE A 5 -13.89 2.94 27.33
CA PHE A 5 -14.79 1.86 27.73
C PHE A 5 -13.93 0.60 28.02
N PRO A 6 -14.49 -0.44 28.62
CA PRO A 6 -13.75 -1.66 28.88
C PRO A 6 -13.12 -2.21 27.59
N ASP A 7 -11.87 -2.67 27.67
CA ASP A 7 -11.15 -3.26 26.55
C ASP A 7 -10.79 -2.28 25.40
N PHE A 8 -10.81 -0.96 25.62
CA PHE A 8 -10.30 0.03 24.67
C PHE A 8 -8.76 0.06 24.71
N PRO A 9 -8.07 0.21 23.54
CA PRO A 9 -6.61 0.27 23.46
C PRO A 9 -5.99 1.32 24.38
N ILE A 10 -4.90 0.98 25.05
CA ILE A 10 -4.22 1.88 26.00
C ILE A 10 -3.33 2.92 25.32
N GLY A 11 -2.98 2.71 24.05
CA GLY A 11 -2.16 3.61 23.23
C GLY A 11 -2.88 4.88 22.77
N VAL A 12 -4.17 5.04 23.05
CA VAL A 12 -4.91 6.29 22.79
C VAL A 12 -5.51 6.83 24.07
N GLN A 13 -5.23 8.09 24.38
CA GLN A 13 -5.67 8.73 25.61
C GLN A 13 -6.35 10.07 25.34
N LEU A 14 -7.61 10.21 25.78
CA LEU A 14 -8.30 11.50 25.72
C LEU A 14 -7.67 12.54 26.63
N TRP A 15 -7.59 13.78 26.16
CA TRP A 15 -7.16 14.90 26.97
C TRP A 15 -8.09 15.13 28.18
N PRO A 16 -7.59 15.68 29.30
CA PRO A 16 -8.38 15.92 30.49
C PRO A 16 -9.62 16.78 30.27
N GLN A 17 -9.56 17.75 29.35
CA GLN A 17 -10.69 18.62 28.99
C GLN A 17 -11.79 17.85 28.24
N ALA A 18 -11.41 16.92 27.36
CA ALA A 18 -12.34 16.06 26.63
C ALA A 18 -13.08 15.09 27.57
N ARG A 19 -12.38 14.60 28.62
CA ARG A 19 -12.96 13.71 29.64
C ARG A 19 -14.04 14.36 30.50
N ARG A 20 -14.03 15.69 30.62
CA ARG A 20 -15.02 16.44 31.44
C ARG A 20 -16.36 16.68 30.73
N ARG A 21 -16.46 16.34 29.47
CA ARG A 21 -17.71 16.49 28.68
C ARG A 21 -18.61 15.28 28.91
N PRO A 22 -19.93 15.45 29.11
CA PRO A 22 -20.87 14.36 29.43
C PRO A 22 -21.15 13.43 28.21
N ARG A 23 -20.40 13.49 27.15
CA ARG A 23 -20.57 12.61 26.00
C ARG A 23 -19.93 11.26 26.29
N VAL A 24 -20.76 10.25 26.38
CA VAL A 24 -20.32 8.87 26.60
C VAL A 24 -20.03 8.25 25.25
N LEU A 25 -18.76 7.99 24.97
CA LEU A 25 -18.34 7.19 23.82
C LEU A 25 -18.90 5.76 23.99
N ARG A 26 -19.47 5.23 22.94
CA ARG A 26 -20.08 3.90 22.94
C ARG A 26 -19.61 3.13 21.73
N GLU A 27 -19.36 1.87 21.92
CA GLU A 27 -19.07 0.95 20.82
C GLU A 27 -20.22 0.92 19.83
N GLY A 28 -19.86 0.77 18.58
CA GLY A 28 -20.79 0.69 17.47
C GLY A 28 -20.10 0.86 16.11
N TYR A 29 -20.89 0.76 15.07
CA TYR A 29 -20.46 1.08 13.72
C TYR A 29 -21.49 1.94 13.00
N THR A 30 -21.01 2.70 12.05
CA THR A 30 -21.81 3.39 11.03
C THR A 30 -21.28 3.02 9.65
N PHE A 31 -22.07 3.23 8.61
CA PHE A 31 -21.64 2.99 7.25
C PHE A 31 -22.37 3.93 6.27
N SER A 32 -21.75 4.17 5.13
CA SER A 32 -22.30 4.93 4.02
C SER A 32 -21.86 4.33 2.70
N LEU A 33 -22.65 4.57 1.65
CA LEU A 33 -22.20 4.30 0.29
C LEU A 33 -21.04 5.26 -0.03
N LEU A 34 -19.96 4.74 -0.62
CA LEU A 34 -18.81 5.54 -1.02
C LEU A 34 -19.21 6.52 -2.14
N GLU A 35 -18.75 7.76 -2.06
CA GLU A 35 -18.98 8.75 -3.10
C GLU A 35 -18.47 8.22 -4.45
N ASN A 36 -19.29 8.39 -5.49
CA ASN A 36 -19.04 7.91 -6.85
C ASN A 36 -18.99 6.38 -7.02
N SER A 37 -19.41 5.59 -6.04
CA SER A 37 -19.61 4.15 -6.18
C SER A 37 -21.10 3.79 -6.18
N THR A 38 -21.45 2.71 -6.86
CA THR A 38 -22.82 2.17 -6.92
C THR A 38 -23.05 1.05 -5.92
N ASP A 39 -21.99 0.44 -5.39
CA ASP A 39 -22.04 -0.80 -4.63
C ASP A 39 -21.01 -0.90 -3.50
N THR A 40 -20.02 -0.02 -3.46
CA THR A 40 -18.97 -0.05 -2.42
C THR A 40 -19.38 0.79 -1.21
N TYR A 41 -19.36 0.18 -0.05
CA TYR A 41 -19.69 0.80 1.23
C TYR A 41 -18.43 1.02 2.07
N HIS A 42 -18.39 2.18 2.72
CA HIS A 42 -17.41 2.52 3.74
C HIS A 42 -18.02 2.36 5.13
N PHE A 43 -17.37 1.58 5.98
CA PHE A 43 -17.73 1.37 7.38
C PHE A 43 -16.71 2.03 8.29
N THR A 44 -17.21 2.62 9.37
CA THR A 44 -16.38 3.09 10.50
C THR A 44 -16.86 2.41 11.76
N VAL A 45 -15.94 1.77 12.47
CA VAL A 45 -16.23 0.94 13.64
C VAL A 45 -15.39 1.40 14.84
N LEU A 46 -16.05 1.64 15.96
CA LEU A 46 -15.43 1.90 17.25
C LEU A 46 -15.78 0.74 18.19
N ALA A 47 -14.80 -0.06 18.58
CA ALA A 47 -15.03 -1.22 19.43
C ALA A 47 -13.79 -1.58 20.26
N GLY A 48 -13.99 -2.38 21.33
CA GLY A 48 -12.89 -2.92 22.13
C GLY A 48 -12.06 -3.96 21.38
N MET A 49 -10.83 -4.14 21.80
CA MET A 49 -9.80 -4.94 21.15
C MET A 49 -10.23 -6.37 20.84
N GLN A 50 -10.91 -7.03 21.78
CA GLN A 50 -11.38 -8.42 21.60
C GLN A 50 -12.39 -8.51 20.46
N ARG A 51 -13.25 -7.50 20.30
CA ARG A 51 -14.22 -7.43 19.21
C ARG A 51 -13.53 -7.11 17.88
N ILE A 52 -12.57 -6.19 17.89
CA ILE A 52 -11.75 -5.87 16.71
C ILE A 52 -11.02 -7.13 16.21
N ARG A 53 -10.30 -7.83 17.09
CA ARG A 53 -9.60 -9.09 16.74
C ARG A 53 -10.56 -10.13 16.16
N ARG A 54 -11.74 -10.25 16.72
CA ARG A 54 -12.76 -11.18 16.22
C ARG A 54 -13.25 -10.77 14.83
N VAL A 55 -13.61 -9.48 14.64
CA VAL A 55 -14.07 -8.96 13.35
C VAL A 55 -12.98 -9.17 12.29
N PHE A 56 -11.73 -8.84 12.61
CA PHE A 56 -10.59 -9.04 11.70
C PHE A 56 -10.45 -10.51 11.29
N SER A 57 -10.50 -11.44 12.25
CA SER A 57 -10.38 -12.87 11.96
C SER A 57 -11.56 -13.42 11.15
N GLU A 58 -12.79 -12.94 11.40
CA GLU A 58 -13.97 -13.34 10.63
C GLU A 58 -13.97 -12.73 9.23
N PHE A 59 -13.49 -11.50 9.08
CA PHE A 59 -13.30 -10.85 7.79
C PHE A 59 -12.24 -11.58 6.96
N ALA A 60 -11.08 -11.86 7.54
CA ALA A 60 -10.01 -12.62 6.88
C ALA A 60 -10.50 -13.95 6.29
N ARG A 61 -11.25 -14.73 7.09
CA ARG A 61 -11.84 -16.00 6.62
C ARG A 61 -12.90 -15.84 5.54
N ALA A 62 -13.38 -14.63 5.33
CA ALA A 62 -14.40 -14.32 4.34
C ALA A 62 -13.81 -13.86 3.01
N LEU A 63 -12.54 -13.49 2.99
CA LEU A 63 -11.79 -13.17 1.78
C LEU A 63 -11.49 -14.43 0.96
N PRO A 64 -11.09 -14.29 -0.31
CA PRO A 64 -10.45 -15.35 -1.06
C PRO A 64 -9.23 -15.94 -0.32
N ASP A 65 -8.75 -17.09 -0.76
CA ASP A 65 -7.67 -17.85 -0.09
C ASP A 65 -6.38 -17.06 0.17
N GLU A 66 -6.13 -16.03 -0.62
CA GLU A 66 -4.97 -15.14 -0.53
C GLU A 66 -5.40 -13.69 -0.31
N ALA A 67 -4.63 -12.96 0.48
CA ALA A 67 -4.77 -11.52 0.71
C ALA A 67 -3.40 -10.92 0.96
N PHE A 68 -3.27 -9.60 0.97
CA PHE A 68 -2.08 -8.93 1.44
C PHE A 68 -2.35 -8.23 2.78
N PHE A 69 -1.34 -8.25 3.63
CA PHE A 69 -1.35 -7.58 4.92
C PHE A 69 -0.83 -6.15 4.74
N ILE A 70 -1.47 -5.21 5.44
CA ILE A 70 -1.10 -3.80 5.47
C ILE A 70 -0.54 -3.50 6.85
N LEU A 71 0.60 -2.84 6.92
CA LEU A 71 1.20 -2.38 8.17
C LEU A 71 1.65 -0.93 8.02
N GLU A 72 1.21 -0.08 8.92
CA GLU A 72 1.52 1.34 8.96
C GLU A 72 2.21 1.68 10.27
N PHE A 73 3.39 2.29 10.21
CA PHE A 73 4.12 2.73 11.40
C PHE A 73 5.19 3.77 11.05
N TYR A 74 5.68 4.49 12.06
CA TYR A 74 6.71 5.50 11.88
C TYR A 74 8.10 4.86 11.83
N THR A 75 8.82 5.00 10.73
CA THR A 75 10.14 4.38 10.48
C THR A 75 11.31 5.22 10.96
N SER A 76 11.15 6.51 11.10
CA SER A 76 12.19 7.45 11.54
C SER A 76 11.78 8.21 12.79
N GLU A 77 12.71 8.38 13.73
CA GLU A 77 12.55 9.38 14.78
C GLU A 77 12.50 10.78 14.12
N PRO A 78 11.62 11.68 14.59
CA PRO A 78 11.57 13.04 14.06
C PRO A 78 12.95 13.68 14.27
N SER A 79 13.65 13.94 13.17
CA SER A 79 14.86 14.74 13.24
C SER A 79 14.46 16.18 13.57
N GLY A 80 14.96 16.72 14.67
CA GLY A 80 14.52 18.00 15.25
C GLY A 80 14.68 19.26 14.37
N ASN A 81 14.87 19.09 13.07
CA ASN A 81 14.95 20.16 12.07
C ASN A 81 13.84 20.11 11.00
N ASP A 82 13.03 19.08 10.96
CA ASP A 82 11.96 18.99 9.95
C ASP A 82 10.73 19.75 10.43
N GLN A 83 10.28 20.73 9.64
CA GLN A 83 9.12 21.56 9.93
C GLN A 83 7.80 20.82 9.74
N GLU A 84 7.82 19.62 9.18
CA GLU A 84 6.65 18.76 8.99
C GLU A 84 6.66 17.62 10.01
N PRO A 85 5.50 17.27 10.60
CA PRO A 85 5.41 16.10 11.45
C PRO A 85 5.76 14.84 10.63
N PRO A 86 6.47 13.87 11.22
CA PRO A 86 6.79 12.63 10.53
C PRO A 86 5.50 11.94 10.08
N ALA A 87 5.44 11.52 8.81
CA ALA A 87 4.37 10.70 8.30
C ALA A 87 4.68 9.21 8.54
N PRO A 88 3.69 8.38 8.85
CA PRO A 88 3.88 6.94 8.93
C PRO A 88 4.21 6.37 7.54
N THR A 89 5.00 5.32 7.51
CA THR A 89 5.28 4.57 6.29
C THR A 89 4.33 3.37 6.22
N VAL A 90 3.65 3.22 5.10
CA VAL A 90 2.79 2.08 4.82
C VAL A 90 3.62 0.98 4.17
N HIS A 91 3.47 -0.24 4.66
CA HIS A 91 4.09 -1.44 4.09
C HIS A 91 3.01 -2.43 3.68
N TYR A 92 3.21 -3.10 2.56
CA TYR A 92 2.34 -4.17 2.10
C TYR A 92 3.12 -5.47 2.01
N SER A 93 2.48 -6.58 2.37
CA SER A 93 3.01 -7.89 2.04
C SER A 93 2.68 -8.25 0.58
N PRO A 94 3.38 -9.21 -0.04
CA PRO A 94 2.84 -9.89 -1.21
C PRO A 94 1.49 -10.56 -0.88
N TYR A 95 0.78 -11.05 -1.90
CA TYR A 95 -0.39 -11.88 -1.67
C TYR A 95 0.03 -13.21 -1.03
N LEU A 96 -0.38 -13.41 0.21
CA LEU A 96 -0.09 -14.59 1.01
C LEU A 96 -1.37 -15.37 1.35
N PRO A 97 -1.27 -16.67 1.61
CA PRO A 97 -2.37 -17.44 2.18
C PRO A 97 -2.85 -16.80 3.49
N ILE A 98 -4.16 -16.65 3.65
CA ILE A 98 -4.74 -16.03 4.85
C ILE A 98 -4.34 -16.77 6.14
N SER A 99 -4.20 -18.08 6.09
CA SER A 99 -3.72 -18.88 7.22
C SER A 99 -2.32 -18.47 7.65
N GLU A 100 -1.42 -18.22 6.71
CA GLU A 100 -0.04 -17.80 6.97
C GLU A 100 -0.02 -16.42 7.64
N ILE A 101 -0.80 -15.47 7.11
CA ILE A 101 -0.93 -14.13 7.71
C ILE A 101 -1.44 -14.24 9.16
N LEU A 102 -2.54 -14.96 9.38
CA LEU A 102 -3.15 -15.08 10.73
C LEU A 102 -2.24 -15.81 11.72
N GLU A 103 -1.50 -16.83 11.30
CA GLU A 103 -0.53 -17.54 12.14
C GLU A 103 0.65 -16.62 12.50
N THR A 104 1.15 -15.85 11.56
CA THR A 104 2.24 -14.88 11.80
C THR A 104 1.79 -13.78 12.76
N LEU A 105 0.56 -13.29 12.66
CA LEU A 105 0.03 -12.24 13.53
C LEU A 105 -0.24 -12.71 14.97
N GLU A 106 -0.38 -14.01 15.22
CA GLU A 106 -0.81 -14.53 16.52
C GLU A 106 0.01 -14.01 17.72
N PRO A 107 1.36 -13.97 17.69
CA PRO A 107 2.15 -13.45 18.80
C PRO A 107 2.17 -11.91 18.88
N TYR A 108 1.63 -11.20 17.89
CA TYR A 108 1.71 -9.73 17.81
C TYR A 108 0.40 -9.02 18.17
N TRP A 109 -0.74 -9.74 18.24
CA TRP A 109 -2.06 -9.15 18.40
C TRP A 109 -2.17 -8.13 19.55
N GLU A 110 -1.65 -8.49 20.72
CA GLU A 110 -1.77 -7.62 21.90
C GLU A 110 -1.02 -6.29 21.72
N ARG A 111 0.09 -6.30 20.98
CA ARG A 111 0.90 -5.12 20.70
C ARG A 111 0.28 -4.29 19.56
N LEU A 112 -0.09 -4.89 18.47
CA LEU A 112 -0.74 -4.24 17.31
C LEU A 112 -2.03 -3.52 17.72
N LEU A 113 -2.86 -4.16 18.55
CA LEU A 113 -4.12 -3.57 18.99
C LEU A 113 -3.91 -2.40 19.96
N ASN A 114 -2.87 -2.44 20.78
CA ASN A 114 -2.66 -1.48 21.85
C ASN A 114 -1.75 -0.30 21.50
N ASP A 115 -0.75 -0.45 20.62
CA ASP A 115 0.21 0.62 20.33
C ASP A 115 -0.42 1.73 19.50
N GLY A 116 -0.31 2.98 19.96
CA GLY A 116 -0.92 4.15 19.32
C GLY A 116 -0.17 4.66 18.08
N PHE A 117 0.97 4.06 17.71
CA PHE A 117 1.76 4.41 16.53
C PHE A 117 1.71 3.37 15.42
N VAL A 118 0.82 2.39 15.54
CA VAL A 118 0.71 1.28 14.58
C VAL A 118 -0.70 1.18 14.05
N GLY A 119 -0.83 1.19 12.73
CA GLY A 119 -2.01 0.79 11.98
C GLY A 119 -1.75 -0.54 11.27
N PHE A 120 -2.78 -1.36 11.09
CA PHE A 120 -2.66 -2.60 10.35
C PHE A 120 -3.98 -3.00 9.68
N GLY A 121 -3.88 -3.76 8.61
CA GLY A 121 -5.05 -4.13 7.84
C GLY A 121 -4.85 -5.38 7.00
N LEU A 122 -5.91 -5.72 6.29
CA LEU A 122 -5.93 -6.83 5.35
C LEU A 122 -6.77 -6.43 4.15
N ALA A 123 -6.27 -6.64 2.96
CA ALA A 123 -7.01 -6.32 1.76
C ALA A 123 -6.85 -7.36 0.65
N ASN A 124 -7.84 -7.37 -0.24
CA ASN A 124 -7.79 -8.12 -1.47
C ASN A 124 -8.40 -7.28 -2.60
N ASN A 125 -7.53 -6.72 -3.46
CA ASN A 125 -7.96 -5.86 -4.56
C ASN A 125 -8.81 -6.61 -5.60
N ARG A 126 -8.62 -7.93 -5.74
CA ARG A 126 -9.42 -8.76 -6.67
C ARG A 126 -10.86 -8.93 -6.19
N ALA A 127 -11.08 -8.84 -4.87
CA ALA A 127 -12.39 -8.91 -4.24
C ALA A 127 -12.93 -7.52 -3.87
N SER A 128 -12.20 -6.44 -4.15
CA SER A 128 -12.55 -5.06 -3.78
C SER A 128 -12.91 -4.93 -2.29
N GLN A 129 -12.14 -5.60 -1.42
CA GLN A 129 -12.37 -5.63 0.02
C GLN A 129 -11.12 -5.24 0.77
N GLU A 130 -11.29 -4.32 1.72
CA GLU A 130 -10.24 -3.84 2.60
C GLU A 130 -10.78 -3.66 4.02
N LEU A 131 -10.01 -4.07 5.01
CA LEU A 131 -10.23 -3.82 6.42
C LEU A 131 -8.94 -3.24 7.02
N PHE A 132 -9.02 -2.06 7.60
CA PHE A 132 -7.87 -1.37 8.18
C PHE A 132 -8.17 -0.86 9.59
N TYR A 133 -7.32 -1.19 10.55
CA TYR A 133 -7.35 -0.69 11.91
C TYR A 133 -6.25 0.34 12.09
N SER A 134 -6.62 1.60 12.06
CA SER A 134 -5.67 2.73 12.04
C SER A 134 -4.96 2.93 13.38
N GLU A 135 -3.94 3.80 13.39
CA GLU A 135 -3.30 4.31 14.62
C GLU A 135 -4.30 5.03 15.54
N GLU A 136 -5.35 5.62 14.94
CA GLU A 136 -6.48 6.20 15.66
C GLU A 136 -7.34 5.17 16.40
N LYS A 137 -7.02 3.88 16.30
CA LYS A 137 -7.78 2.78 16.89
C LYS A 137 -9.24 2.76 16.44
N LEU A 138 -9.45 3.14 15.19
CA LEU A 138 -10.70 2.97 14.46
C LEU A 138 -10.52 1.87 13.41
N LEU A 139 -11.52 1.01 13.29
CA LEU A 139 -11.56 0.05 12.21
C LEU A 139 -12.38 0.63 11.07
N THR A 140 -11.77 0.75 9.91
CA THR A 140 -12.43 1.10 8.66
C THR A 140 -12.53 -0.12 7.75
N CYS A 141 -13.57 -0.18 6.93
CA CYS A 141 -13.70 -1.24 5.95
C CYS A 141 -14.35 -0.72 4.68
N PHE A 142 -13.78 -1.11 3.54
CA PHE A 142 -14.37 -0.90 2.22
C PHE A 142 -14.79 -2.25 1.65
N THR A 143 -16.06 -2.37 1.26
CA THR A 143 -16.61 -3.64 0.75
C THR A 143 -17.88 -3.43 -0.06
N ASP A 144 -18.09 -4.24 -1.07
CA ASP A 144 -19.37 -4.41 -1.78
C ASP A 144 -20.30 -5.42 -1.05
N HIS A 145 -19.74 -6.22 -0.12
CA HIS A 145 -20.48 -7.21 0.66
C HIS A 145 -20.98 -6.68 2.01
N HIS A 146 -21.58 -5.46 2.02
CA HIS A 146 -21.98 -4.76 3.23
C HIS A 146 -22.88 -5.60 4.17
N ILE A 147 -23.81 -6.39 3.66
CA ILE A 147 -24.71 -7.24 4.50
C ILE A 147 -23.89 -8.28 5.26
N ARG A 148 -22.87 -8.87 4.63
CA ARG A 148 -21.99 -9.85 5.29
C ARG A 148 -21.19 -9.21 6.42
N LEU A 149 -20.64 -8.02 6.17
CA LEU A 149 -19.89 -7.30 7.21
C LEU A 149 -20.80 -6.87 8.38
N MET A 150 -22.04 -6.43 8.11
CA MET A 150 -23.03 -6.12 9.14
C MET A 150 -23.34 -7.34 10.01
N ASP A 151 -23.48 -8.53 9.42
CA ASP A 151 -23.69 -9.77 10.16
C ASP A 151 -22.46 -10.14 11.02
N GLN A 152 -21.23 -10.01 10.49
CA GLN A 152 -19.99 -10.23 11.24
C GLN A 152 -19.87 -9.26 12.44
N LEU A 153 -20.12 -7.97 12.25
CA LEU A 153 -20.12 -6.96 13.30
C LEU A 153 -21.18 -7.28 14.39
N SER A 154 -22.38 -7.66 13.95
CA SER A 154 -23.46 -8.05 14.87
C SER A 154 -23.08 -9.28 15.71
N ARG A 155 -22.50 -10.32 15.11
CA ARG A 155 -21.98 -11.51 15.81
C ARG A 155 -20.84 -11.18 16.77
N ALA A 156 -20.02 -10.19 16.43
CA ALA A 156 -18.98 -9.69 17.34
C ALA A 156 -19.55 -8.84 18.48
N GLY A 157 -20.85 -8.54 18.45
CA GLY A 157 -21.51 -7.72 19.48
C GLY A 157 -21.29 -6.22 19.30
N VAL A 158 -20.96 -5.77 18.07
CA VAL A 158 -20.84 -4.35 17.72
C VAL A 158 -22.17 -3.89 17.11
N PRO A 159 -22.93 -2.99 17.78
CA PRO A 159 -24.23 -2.57 17.30
C PRO A 159 -24.12 -1.48 16.22
N HIS A 160 -25.04 -1.47 15.25
CA HIS A 160 -25.22 -0.35 14.32
C HIS A 160 -25.69 0.90 15.08
N ARG A 161 -25.16 2.07 14.72
CA ARG A 161 -25.58 3.37 15.23
C ARG A 161 -25.74 4.35 14.08
N GLN A 162 -26.85 5.07 14.07
CA GLN A 162 -27.06 6.13 13.07
C GLN A 162 -26.08 7.29 13.29
N GLU A 163 -25.82 7.62 14.56
CA GLU A 163 -24.82 8.61 14.97
C GLU A 163 -23.78 7.91 15.84
N LEU A 164 -22.55 7.87 15.40
CA LEU A 164 -21.42 7.34 16.13
C LEU A 164 -20.48 8.47 16.49
N LEU A 165 -20.40 8.79 17.79
CA LEU A 165 -19.39 9.72 18.27
C LEU A 165 -18.05 8.98 18.35
N LEU A 166 -17.06 9.53 17.69
CA LEU A 166 -15.70 8.99 17.69
C LEU A 166 -14.84 9.71 18.73
N HIS A 167 -13.83 9.04 19.25
CA HIS A 167 -12.84 9.69 20.11
C HIS A 167 -11.96 10.67 19.34
N THR A 168 -11.82 10.48 18.02
CA THR A 168 -11.16 11.41 17.10
C THR A 168 -11.84 12.77 17.00
N ASP A 169 -13.15 12.85 17.30
CA ASP A 169 -13.87 14.13 17.43
C ASP A 169 -13.47 14.89 18.72
N LEU A 170 -12.65 14.29 19.55
CA LEU A 170 -12.20 14.79 20.84
C LEU A 170 -10.67 14.91 20.83
N GLY A 171 -10.12 15.85 21.60
CA GLY A 171 -8.68 15.94 21.75
C GLY A 171 -8.11 14.69 22.45
N HIS A 172 -7.11 14.07 21.87
CA HIS A 172 -6.44 12.87 22.38
C HIS A 172 -4.96 12.84 22.01
N ASP A 173 -4.22 11.96 22.65
CA ASP A 173 -2.81 11.69 22.39
C ASP A 173 -2.63 10.23 21.98
N HIS A 174 -1.69 10.00 21.07
CA HIS A 174 -1.19 8.67 20.73
C HIS A 174 0.02 8.35 21.59
N LEU A 175 0.10 7.16 22.10
CA LEU A 175 1.18 6.70 22.97
C LEU A 175 1.70 5.34 22.48
N SER A 176 3.02 5.25 22.31
CA SER A 176 3.67 3.96 22.20
C SER A 176 3.59 3.21 23.54
N LEU A 177 3.57 1.89 23.47
CA LEU A 177 3.61 1.03 24.66
C LEU A 177 4.83 1.29 25.54
N LEU A 178 5.97 1.68 24.96
CA LEU A 178 7.17 2.08 25.69
C LEU A 178 7.02 3.36 26.53
N CYS A 179 6.12 4.27 26.12
CA CYS A 179 5.86 5.52 26.84
C CYS A 179 4.97 5.34 28.07
N LEU A 180 4.40 4.15 28.26
CA LEU A 180 3.50 3.85 29.36
C LEU A 180 4.27 3.32 30.56
N ASP A 181 3.86 3.76 31.76
CA ASP A 181 4.42 3.24 33.01
C ASP A 181 4.24 1.72 33.10
N ARG A 182 5.34 0.99 33.21
CA ARG A 182 5.35 -0.47 33.28
C ARG A 182 4.30 -1.05 34.24
N PRO A 183 4.16 -0.57 35.51
CA PRO A 183 3.13 -1.05 36.44
C PRO A 183 1.70 -0.81 36.00
N SER A 184 1.48 0.11 35.04
CA SER A 184 0.13 0.41 34.54
C SER A 184 -0.28 -0.46 33.33
N LEU A 185 0.65 -1.25 32.79
CA LEU A 185 0.38 -2.16 31.69
C LEU A 185 -0.51 -3.33 32.14
N PRO A 186 -1.42 -3.80 31.27
CA PRO A 186 -2.15 -5.04 31.48
C PRO A 186 -1.22 -6.24 31.61
N ALA A 187 -1.66 -7.26 32.37
CA ALA A 187 -0.85 -8.44 32.69
C ALA A 187 -0.27 -9.15 31.45
N TYR A 188 -1.02 -9.16 30.34
CA TYR A 188 -0.58 -9.78 29.08
C TYR A 188 0.55 -9.01 28.41
N LEU A 189 0.70 -7.70 28.62
CA LEU A 189 1.82 -6.91 28.11
C LEU A 189 3.02 -6.92 29.06
N LEU A 190 2.80 -7.14 30.36
CA LEU A 190 3.91 -7.21 31.34
C LEU A 190 4.89 -8.37 31.08
N ALA A 191 4.46 -9.41 30.38
CA ALA A 191 5.31 -10.55 30.03
C ALA A 191 6.35 -10.21 28.94
N HIS A 192 6.15 -9.13 28.19
CA HIS A 192 7.05 -8.69 27.13
C HIS A 192 8.20 -7.85 27.67
N SER A 193 9.37 -7.95 27.04
CA SER A 193 10.51 -7.06 27.31
C SER A 193 10.25 -5.66 26.71
N ASP A 194 11.07 -4.66 27.07
CA ASP A 194 10.97 -3.33 26.45
C ASP A 194 11.24 -3.38 24.96
N ARG A 195 12.14 -4.25 24.51
CA ARG A 195 12.40 -4.49 23.09
C ARG A 195 11.15 -5.03 22.37
N ASP A 196 10.42 -5.94 22.98
CA ASP A 196 9.20 -6.51 22.40
C ASP A 196 8.06 -5.50 22.36
N LEU A 197 8.02 -4.55 23.29
CA LEU A 197 7.04 -3.47 23.35
C LEU A 197 7.36 -2.29 22.44
N ASP A 198 8.59 -2.21 21.92
CA ASP A 198 8.97 -1.19 20.97
C ASP A 198 8.33 -1.48 19.60
N TYR A 199 7.41 -0.59 19.19
CA TYR A 199 6.69 -0.76 17.93
C TYR A 199 7.64 -0.80 16.72
N ALA A 200 8.72 -0.03 16.73
CA ALA A 200 9.68 -0.04 15.64
C ALA A 200 10.37 -1.40 15.48
N ASN A 201 10.56 -2.15 16.58
CA ASN A 201 11.16 -3.48 16.53
C ASN A 201 10.15 -4.54 16.07
N PHE A 202 8.99 -4.64 16.71
CA PHE A 202 8.05 -5.69 16.33
C PHE A 202 7.42 -5.45 14.94
N CYS A 203 7.30 -4.20 14.48
CA CYS A 203 6.86 -3.92 13.11
C CYS A 203 7.93 -4.34 12.09
N ARG A 204 9.23 -4.08 12.34
CA ARG A 204 10.30 -4.60 11.47
C ARG A 204 10.33 -6.12 11.44
N GLU A 205 10.14 -6.79 12.59
CA GLU A 205 10.04 -8.25 12.61
C GLU A 205 8.87 -8.77 11.76
N LEU A 206 7.73 -8.07 11.75
CA LEU A 206 6.58 -8.41 10.89
C LEU A 206 6.89 -8.13 9.40
N VAL A 207 7.56 -7.00 9.11
CA VAL A 207 8.02 -6.68 7.74
C VAL A 207 8.90 -7.80 7.21
N ASP A 208 9.88 -8.26 8.00
CA ASP A 208 10.77 -9.35 7.60
C ASP A 208 10.03 -10.69 7.44
N GLN A 209 9.12 -11.03 8.38
CA GLN A 209 8.41 -12.32 8.36
C GLN A 209 7.39 -12.44 7.23
N LEU A 210 6.72 -11.33 6.88
CA LEU A 210 5.73 -11.29 5.82
C LEU A 210 6.30 -10.76 4.49
N GLU A 211 7.63 -10.58 4.40
CA GLU A 211 8.32 -10.10 3.21
C GLU A 211 7.69 -8.80 2.67
N MET A 212 7.41 -7.85 3.60
CA MET A 212 6.71 -6.62 3.26
C MET A 212 7.65 -5.59 2.66
N TYR A 213 7.11 -4.74 1.83
CA TYR A 213 7.81 -3.62 1.19
C TYR A 213 7.09 -2.29 1.45
N PRO A 214 7.82 -1.18 1.58
CA PRO A 214 7.22 0.15 1.72
C PRO A 214 6.48 0.53 0.44
N VAL A 215 5.33 1.18 0.62
CA VAL A 215 4.49 1.62 -0.49
C VAL A 215 4.68 3.12 -0.67
N GLU A 216 5.16 3.51 -1.83
CA GLU A 216 5.09 4.90 -2.27
C GLU A 216 3.67 5.20 -2.74
N GLU A 217 3.15 6.39 -2.41
CA GLU A 217 1.72 6.75 -2.47
C GLU A 217 1.04 6.57 -3.85
N SER A 218 1.78 6.26 -4.91
CA SER A 218 1.21 6.45 -6.23
C SER A 218 0.66 5.22 -6.94
N LEU A 219 1.12 3.99 -6.70
CA LEU A 219 0.59 2.81 -7.43
C LEU A 219 1.27 1.52 -6.94
N SER A 220 0.58 0.64 -6.26
CA SER A 220 1.10 -0.69 -5.96
C SER A 220 0.40 -1.76 -6.80
N PHE A 221 1.17 -2.51 -7.53
CA PHE A 221 0.68 -3.66 -8.29
C PHE A 221 1.00 -4.94 -7.53
N PHE A 222 -0.03 -5.59 -7.02
CA PHE A 222 0.16 -6.76 -6.17
C PHE A 222 0.04 -8.05 -6.96
N PHE A 223 1.08 -8.85 -6.84
CA PHE A 223 1.09 -10.21 -7.32
C PHE A 223 1.12 -11.18 -6.12
N SER A 224 0.44 -12.31 -6.23
CA SER A 224 0.58 -13.38 -5.25
C SER A 224 2.02 -13.93 -5.28
N ARG A 225 2.48 -14.49 -4.16
CA ARG A 225 3.79 -15.13 -4.08
C ARG A 225 4.01 -16.16 -5.21
N ARG A 226 2.97 -16.88 -5.56
CA ARG A 226 3.00 -17.86 -6.67
C ARG A 226 3.18 -17.17 -8.04
N GLU A 227 2.56 -16.02 -8.24
CA GLU A 227 2.71 -15.26 -9.48
C GLU A 227 4.11 -14.63 -9.56
N GLN A 228 4.63 -14.10 -8.44
CA GLN A 228 6.01 -13.59 -8.36
C GLN A 228 7.02 -14.71 -8.66
N GLN A 229 6.90 -15.87 -8.04
CA GLN A 229 7.79 -17.00 -8.31
C GLN A 229 7.74 -17.42 -9.79
N LEU A 230 6.55 -17.45 -10.40
CA LEU A 230 6.42 -17.76 -11.82
C LEU A 230 7.15 -16.73 -12.69
N ILE A 231 7.06 -15.45 -12.36
CA ILE A 231 7.72 -14.37 -13.08
C ILE A 231 9.23 -14.46 -12.87
N GLU A 232 9.70 -14.66 -11.66
CA GLU A 232 11.10 -14.86 -11.31
C GLU A 232 11.71 -16.03 -12.12
N GLU A 233 11.06 -17.20 -12.14
CA GLU A 233 11.50 -18.36 -12.94
C GLU A 233 11.60 -18.03 -14.43
N LEU A 234 10.64 -17.26 -14.96
CA LEU A 234 10.67 -16.83 -16.36
C LEU A 234 11.85 -15.88 -16.64
N LEU A 235 12.11 -14.93 -15.74
CA LEU A 235 13.19 -13.97 -15.88
C LEU A 235 14.56 -14.63 -15.74
N LEU A 236 14.74 -15.55 -14.77
CA LEU A 236 15.97 -16.32 -14.59
C LEU A 236 16.30 -17.19 -15.82
N ALA A 237 15.27 -17.67 -16.52
CA ALA A 237 15.46 -18.47 -17.73
C ALA A 237 15.91 -17.62 -18.94
N HIS A 238 15.81 -16.30 -18.89
CA HIS A 238 16.14 -15.39 -19.98
C HIS A 238 17.42 -14.60 -19.69
N HIS A 239 18.51 -14.91 -20.39
CA HIS A 239 19.84 -14.36 -20.10
C HIS A 239 19.94 -12.82 -20.13
N GLU A 240 19.06 -12.13 -20.88
CA GLU A 240 19.05 -10.66 -20.94
C GLU A 240 18.26 -10.01 -19.81
N PHE A 241 17.37 -10.75 -19.14
CA PHE A 241 16.46 -10.23 -18.13
C PHE A 241 16.66 -10.83 -16.74
N ALA A 242 17.64 -11.72 -16.59
CA ALA A 242 17.93 -12.38 -15.32
C ALA A 242 18.24 -11.40 -14.18
N ASP A 243 18.78 -10.23 -14.52
CA ASP A 243 19.11 -9.17 -13.56
C ASP A 243 17.87 -8.64 -12.81
N TYR A 244 16.68 -8.72 -13.43
CA TYR A 244 15.42 -8.27 -12.85
C TYR A 244 14.70 -9.34 -12.00
N ALA A 245 15.23 -10.54 -11.94
CA ALA A 245 14.56 -11.65 -11.28
C ALA A 245 14.48 -11.50 -9.75
N GLU A 246 15.44 -10.80 -9.15
CA GLU A 246 15.49 -10.54 -7.71
C GLU A 246 14.60 -9.36 -7.29
N GLU A 247 14.05 -8.60 -8.26
CA GLU A 247 13.25 -7.42 -7.99
C GLU A 247 11.75 -7.77 -7.93
N ASP A 248 10.97 -7.04 -7.12
CA ASP A 248 9.52 -7.14 -7.11
C ASP A 248 8.94 -6.70 -8.46
N PHE A 249 8.19 -7.57 -9.12
CA PHE A 249 7.66 -7.26 -10.45
C PHE A 249 6.62 -6.11 -10.41
N GLY A 250 5.94 -5.92 -9.29
CA GLY A 250 5.07 -4.77 -9.07
C GLY A 250 5.85 -3.47 -9.05
N ALA A 251 7.01 -3.43 -8.38
CA ALA A 251 7.93 -2.29 -8.39
C ALA A 251 8.43 -1.99 -9.81
N LEU A 252 8.81 -3.01 -10.58
CA LEU A 252 9.23 -2.83 -11.98
C LEU A 252 8.13 -2.24 -12.87
N LEU A 253 6.85 -2.53 -12.59
CA LEU A 253 5.74 -1.85 -13.30
C LEU A 253 5.61 -0.39 -12.89
N LEU A 254 5.93 -0.03 -11.63
CA LEU A 254 5.99 1.35 -11.17
C LEU A 254 7.12 2.11 -11.85
N ASP A 255 8.33 1.54 -11.89
CA ASP A 255 9.48 2.15 -12.56
C ASP A 255 9.19 2.45 -14.03
N TRP A 256 8.46 1.57 -14.71
CA TRP A 256 7.98 1.85 -16.07
C TRP A 256 7.03 3.05 -16.11
N ASN A 257 6.08 3.13 -15.19
CA ASN A 257 5.14 4.25 -15.12
C ASN A 257 5.87 5.58 -14.83
N ASP A 258 6.87 5.57 -13.97
CA ASP A 258 7.67 6.75 -13.61
C ASP A 258 8.53 7.20 -14.79
N PHE A 259 9.21 6.27 -15.45
CA PHE A 259 9.91 6.55 -16.69
C PHE A 259 8.99 7.19 -17.77
N VAL A 260 7.77 6.67 -17.91
CA VAL A 260 6.77 7.26 -18.83
C VAL A 260 6.36 8.65 -18.39
N SER A 261 6.22 8.88 -17.10
CA SER A 261 5.86 10.20 -16.55
C SER A 261 6.95 11.22 -16.84
N GLU A 262 8.20 10.88 -16.64
CA GLU A 262 9.35 11.70 -17.03
C GLU A 262 9.35 11.97 -18.53
N CYS A 263 9.20 10.94 -19.37
CA CYS A 263 9.13 11.09 -20.82
C CYS A 263 7.95 11.96 -21.28
N SER A 264 6.87 12.01 -20.51
CA SER A 264 5.68 12.79 -20.82
C SER A 264 5.85 14.28 -20.50
N THR A 265 6.70 14.61 -19.55
CA THR A 265 7.02 15.99 -19.16
C THR A 265 8.28 16.50 -19.85
N SER A 266 9.46 16.06 -19.41
CA SER A 266 10.74 16.25 -20.07
C SER A 266 11.73 15.25 -19.51
N PHE A 267 12.21 14.31 -20.32
CA PHE A 267 13.22 13.37 -19.90
C PHE A 267 14.59 14.06 -19.88
N GLU A 268 15.21 14.16 -18.71
CA GLU A 268 16.48 14.86 -18.51
C GLU A 268 17.67 13.89 -18.36
N GLY A 269 17.41 12.57 -18.41
CA GLY A 269 18.41 11.53 -18.34
C GLY A 269 19.26 11.40 -19.62
N ASP A 270 20.32 10.61 -19.53
CA ASP A 270 21.17 10.31 -20.67
C ASP A 270 20.58 9.21 -21.59
N LEU A 271 21.27 8.94 -22.71
CA LEU A 271 20.85 7.90 -23.67
C LEU A 271 20.85 6.49 -23.04
N TRP A 272 21.77 6.24 -22.10
CA TRP A 272 21.88 4.95 -21.45
C TRP A 272 20.66 4.73 -20.54
N GLU A 273 20.31 5.70 -19.71
CA GLU A 273 19.13 5.67 -18.83
C GLU A 273 17.85 5.50 -19.63
N TYR A 274 17.70 6.23 -20.74
CA TYR A 274 16.57 6.04 -21.66
C TYR A 274 16.47 4.61 -22.19
N ARG A 275 17.61 4.01 -22.56
CA ARG A 275 17.66 2.61 -23.02
C ARG A 275 17.33 1.62 -21.91
N GLN A 276 17.69 1.91 -20.66
CA GLN A 276 17.30 1.09 -19.52
C GLN A 276 15.76 1.09 -19.35
N GLY A 277 15.12 2.25 -19.42
CA GLY A 277 13.66 2.34 -19.43
C GLY A 277 12.99 1.52 -20.54
N LEU A 278 13.56 1.55 -21.76
CA LEU A 278 13.05 0.71 -22.85
C LEU A 278 13.32 -0.78 -22.61
N ARG A 279 14.49 -1.14 -22.06
CA ARG A 279 14.84 -2.52 -21.71
C ARG A 279 13.89 -3.08 -20.64
N LEU A 280 13.58 -2.27 -19.64
CA LEU A 280 12.58 -2.60 -18.62
C LEU A 280 11.23 -2.94 -19.28
N ARG A 281 10.76 -2.12 -20.20
CA ARG A 281 9.48 -2.39 -20.90
C ARG A 281 9.56 -3.62 -21.82
N ASP A 282 10.71 -3.87 -22.45
CA ASP A 282 10.93 -5.09 -23.24
C ASP A 282 10.87 -6.34 -22.33
N MET A 283 11.46 -6.28 -21.14
CA MET A 283 11.37 -7.32 -20.12
C MET A 283 9.92 -7.57 -19.71
N ILE A 284 9.18 -6.52 -19.38
CA ILE A 284 7.75 -6.65 -19.05
C ILE A 284 6.96 -7.28 -20.20
N GLN A 285 7.26 -6.91 -21.44
CA GLN A 285 6.63 -7.52 -22.61
C GLN A 285 6.95 -9.01 -22.73
N TYR A 286 8.16 -9.41 -22.39
CA TYR A 286 8.55 -10.83 -22.34
C TYR A 286 7.72 -11.59 -21.29
N VAL A 287 7.55 -11.03 -20.10
CA VAL A 287 6.70 -11.62 -19.06
C VAL A 287 5.26 -11.75 -19.56
N ILE A 288 4.68 -10.71 -20.14
CA ILE A 288 3.33 -10.75 -20.73
C ILE A 288 3.19 -11.89 -21.76
N ALA A 289 4.19 -12.06 -22.62
CA ALA A 289 4.13 -13.07 -23.68
C ALA A 289 4.17 -14.51 -23.13
N ASN A 290 4.82 -14.73 -21.99
CA ASN A 290 5.11 -16.07 -21.46
C ASN A 290 4.29 -16.44 -20.20
N THR A 291 3.45 -15.51 -19.68
CA THR A 291 2.56 -15.80 -18.56
C THR A 291 1.19 -16.30 -19.01
N PRO A 292 0.51 -17.14 -18.19
CA PRO A 292 -0.85 -17.60 -18.48
C PRO A 292 -1.88 -16.49 -18.25
N GLU A 293 -3.07 -16.66 -18.86
CA GLU A 293 -4.27 -15.95 -18.41
C GLU A 293 -4.70 -16.50 -17.02
N PRO A 294 -5.18 -15.70 -16.06
CA PRO A 294 -5.54 -14.26 -16.14
C PRO A 294 -4.39 -13.30 -15.82
N LEU A 295 -3.22 -13.78 -15.41
CA LEU A 295 -2.09 -12.92 -15.04
C LEU A 295 -1.70 -11.97 -16.20
N ARG A 296 -1.62 -12.50 -17.41
CA ARG A 296 -1.36 -11.72 -18.62
C ARG A 296 -2.33 -10.55 -18.81
N SER A 297 -3.63 -10.81 -18.66
CA SER A 297 -4.65 -9.78 -18.81
C SER A 297 -4.52 -8.68 -17.76
N ARG A 298 -4.21 -9.03 -16.53
CA ARG A 298 -4.00 -8.09 -15.44
C ARG A 298 -2.80 -7.19 -15.68
N ILE A 299 -1.64 -7.75 -16.07
CA ILE A 299 -0.46 -6.96 -16.41
C ILE A 299 -0.76 -5.98 -17.57
N ARG A 300 -1.46 -6.45 -18.60
CA ARG A 300 -1.83 -5.61 -19.74
C ARG A 300 -2.76 -4.47 -19.36
N GLU A 301 -3.75 -4.72 -18.51
CA GLU A 301 -4.68 -3.67 -18.07
C GLU A 301 -3.95 -2.60 -17.26
N THR A 302 -3.04 -3.01 -16.39
CA THR A 302 -2.16 -2.12 -15.63
C THR A 302 -1.30 -1.21 -16.51
N LEU A 303 -0.75 -1.76 -17.59
CA LEU A 303 0.14 -1.01 -18.49
C LEU A 303 -0.58 -0.17 -19.54
N LYS A 304 -1.88 -0.33 -19.68
CA LYS A 304 -2.66 0.33 -20.74
C LYS A 304 -2.47 1.86 -20.74
N ASP A 305 -2.62 2.48 -19.58
CA ASP A 305 -2.50 3.93 -19.45
C ASP A 305 -1.05 4.43 -19.58
N PRO A 306 -0.04 3.82 -18.92
CA PRO A 306 1.36 4.17 -19.16
C PRO A 306 1.78 4.01 -20.62
N ASP A 307 1.49 2.87 -21.24
CA ASP A 307 1.85 2.62 -22.63
C ASP A 307 1.19 3.63 -23.60
N GLU A 308 -0.08 3.98 -23.36
CA GLU A 308 -0.77 4.98 -24.18
C GLU A 308 -0.16 6.37 -23.98
N ARG A 309 0.18 6.77 -22.75
CA ARG A 309 0.89 8.05 -22.49
C ARG A 309 2.26 8.08 -23.15
N PHE A 310 3.02 6.99 -23.09
CA PHE A 310 4.31 6.89 -23.75
C PHE A 310 4.16 7.02 -25.28
N ARG A 311 3.19 6.32 -25.88
CA ARG A 311 2.86 6.44 -27.29
C ARG A 311 2.50 7.87 -27.69
N GLN A 312 1.67 8.55 -26.88
CA GLN A 312 1.29 9.94 -27.12
C GLN A 312 2.50 10.87 -27.03
N SER A 313 3.39 10.67 -26.07
CA SER A 313 4.63 11.42 -25.95
C SER A 313 5.51 11.28 -27.19
N LEU A 314 5.61 10.09 -27.75
CA LEU A 314 6.36 9.83 -28.97
C LEU A 314 5.71 10.43 -30.23
N THR A 315 4.39 10.56 -30.25
CA THR A 315 3.63 11.03 -31.42
C THR A 315 3.23 12.49 -31.36
N ASP A 316 3.24 13.12 -30.18
CA ASP A 316 2.87 14.53 -30.04
C ASP A 316 3.91 15.45 -30.67
N ARG A 317 3.55 16.00 -31.82
CA ARG A 317 4.41 16.94 -32.56
C ARG A 317 4.71 18.23 -31.82
N ARG A 318 3.84 18.67 -30.92
CA ARG A 318 4.03 19.91 -30.13
C ARG A 318 5.11 19.75 -29.08
N LYS A 319 5.18 18.60 -28.43
CA LYS A 319 6.26 18.27 -27.49
C LYS A 319 7.60 18.01 -28.20
N ARG A 320 7.58 17.75 -29.51
CA ARG A 320 8.76 17.62 -30.35
C ARG A 320 9.31 18.97 -30.87
N LEU A 321 8.66 20.07 -30.50
CA LEU A 321 8.98 21.41 -31.01
C LEU A 321 9.92 22.21 -30.08
N ASP A 322 10.69 21.58 -29.22
CA ASP A 322 11.86 22.23 -28.65
C ASP A 322 12.77 22.67 -29.81
N ASP A 323 13.15 23.91 -29.76
CA ASP A 323 13.80 24.57 -30.91
C ASP A 323 15.11 23.84 -31.23
N PRO A 324 15.25 23.24 -32.45
CA PRO A 324 16.45 22.51 -32.81
C PRO A 324 17.66 23.41 -33.02
N GLU A 325 17.47 24.73 -33.01
CA GLU A 325 18.55 25.67 -33.26
C GLU A 325 19.43 25.93 -32.05
N LEU A 326 19.03 25.51 -30.82
CA LEU A 326 19.71 25.92 -29.59
C LEU A 326 20.80 24.99 -29.08
N ALA A 327 20.80 23.70 -29.33
CA ALA A 327 21.96 22.78 -29.19
C ALA A 327 21.64 21.39 -29.75
N PRO A 328 22.54 20.71 -30.45
CA PRO A 328 22.38 19.29 -30.69
C PRO A 328 22.43 18.56 -29.35
N PRO A 329 21.52 17.60 -29.07
CA PRO A 329 21.60 16.80 -27.87
C PRO A 329 22.95 16.08 -27.85
N SER A 330 23.74 16.32 -26.83
CA SER A 330 24.94 15.53 -26.58
C SER A 330 24.52 14.15 -26.05
N GLU A 331 25.40 13.16 -26.14
CA GLU A 331 25.17 11.85 -25.50
C GLU A 331 25.04 11.96 -23.96
N GLU A 332 25.47 13.08 -23.39
CA GLU A 332 25.42 13.38 -21.96
C GLU A 332 24.08 13.99 -21.52
N HIS A 333 23.34 14.60 -22.44
CA HIS A 333 22.02 15.19 -22.18
C HIS A 333 21.05 14.71 -23.25
N PHE A 334 20.55 13.51 -23.04
CA PHE A 334 19.68 12.88 -24.01
C PHE A 334 18.22 13.21 -23.70
N TRP A 335 17.62 13.98 -24.56
CA TRP A 335 16.18 14.17 -24.57
C TRP A 335 15.59 13.23 -25.62
N TYR A 336 14.73 12.31 -25.18
CA TYR A 336 14.09 11.40 -26.13
C TYR A 336 13.37 12.16 -27.26
N ASN A 337 12.74 13.30 -26.96
CA ASN A 337 12.17 14.21 -27.93
C ASN A 337 13.22 14.82 -28.86
N GLY A 338 14.37 15.21 -28.33
CA GLY A 338 15.49 15.74 -29.07
C GLY A 338 16.09 14.68 -29.99
N VAL A 339 16.31 13.46 -29.53
CA VAL A 339 16.85 12.37 -30.35
C VAL A 339 15.89 11.95 -31.44
N ILE A 340 14.61 11.81 -31.16
CA ILE A 340 13.60 11.48 -32.16
C ILE A 340 13.54 12.57 -33.23
N ARG A 341 13.82 13.79 -32.88
CA ARG A 341 13.78 14.95 -33.76
C ARG A 341 15.05 15.10 -34.57
N HIS A 342 16.23 14.99 -33.96
CA HIS A 342 17.52 15.14 -34.67
C HIS A 342 17.89 13.96 -35.54
N ALA A 343 17.37 12.78 -35.24
CA ALA A 343 17.54 11.64 -36.12
C ALA A 343 16.92 11.85 -37.51
N GLY A 344 16.09 12.88 -37.66
CA GLY A 344 15.51 13.24 -38.97
C GLY A 344 14.82 12.07 -39.64
N VAL A 345 15.16 11.83 -40.91
CA VAL A 345 14.62 10.70 -41.68
C VAL A 345 15.11 9.35 -41.14
N ASP A 346 16.28 9.32 -40.56
CA ASP A 346 16.86 8.12 -39.92
C ASP A 346 16.56 8.07 -38.41
N LEU A 347 15.31 8.27 -38.07
CA LEU A 347 14.83 8.02 -36.74
C LEU A 347 15.48 6.77 -36.16
N ARG A 348 16.07 6.90 -34.98
CA ARG A 348 16.61 5.76 -34.24
C ARG A 348 15.49 4.82 -33.90
N ARG A 349 15.08 4.01 -34.86
CA ARG A 349 13.96 3.09 -34.80
C ARG A 349 14.14 2.06 -33.66
N ASP A 350 15.39 1.83 -33.26
CA ASP A 350 15.77 1.04 -32.11
C ASP A 350 15.22 1.59 -30.79
N LEU A 351 14.95 2.90 -30.72
CA LEU A 351 14.37 3.58 -29.56
C LEU A 351 12.84 3.68 -29.61
N ILE A 352 12.21 3.22 -30.68
CA ILE A 352 10.76 3.24 -30.86
C ILE A 352 10.23 1.80 -30.87
N ARG A 353 9.51 1.43 -29.80
CA ARG A 353 8.95 0.08 -29.62
C ARG A 353 7.49 0.02 -30.06
N HIS A 354 7.25 0.00 -31.37
CA HIS A 354 5.88 -0.05 -31.91
C HIS A 354 5.08 -1.31 -31.54
N GLY A 355 5.76 -2.40 -31.20
CA GLY A 355 5.10 -3.67 -30.86
C GLY A 355 4.27 -3.64 -29.58
N TRP A 356 4.56 -2.70 -28.67
CA TRP A 356 3.86 -2.59 -27.39
C TRP A 356 2.44 -2.05 -27.53
N TYR A 357 2.14 -1.32 -28.61
CA TYR A 357 0.89 -0.58 -28.79
C TYR A 357 -0.13 -1.32 -29.67
N LYS A 358 0.12 -2.55 -30.00
CA LYS A 358 -0.86 -3.35 -30.73
C LYS A 358 -1.86 -3.92 -29.74
N PRO A 359 -3.17 -3.69 -29.94
CA PRO A 359 -4.23 -4.23 -29.12
C PRO A 359 -4.27 -5.76 -29.10
#